data_fba7cb51873a22e367a6a59a3cec6391
#
_entry.id   fba7cb51873a22e367a6a59a3cec6391
#
_cell.length_a   1.000
_cell.length_b   1.000
_cell.length_c   1.000
_cell.angle_alpha   90.00
_cell.angle_beta   90.00
_cell.angle_gamma   90.00
#
_symmetry.space_group_name_H-M   'P 1'
#
loop_
_entity.id
_entity.type
_entity.pdbx_description
1 polymer ?
#
loop_
_entity_poly.entity_id
_entity_poly.type
_entity_poly.pdbx_seq_one_letter_code
_entity_poly.pdbx_strand_id
1 'polypeptide(L)'
;MPTMTDLVFDLDGQRLPPTWRDELAQALQAALPELSSVQVHPLRLVPSGEELLLPRRARLRLRLPQHHIDELQNSLMARELNVGSERLRLTHPRRRPIDTAPTLHTDILVLDIATDGPDTDASYVEAMFEAMLRAELVAIDPMLDDVPLILGKARVIQTRASPCGFWHGFPVVIHDLTPNQSLRLQERGLGAWPWLGLGVLVPHKTITGL
;
A
#
# COMPACT_ATOMS: atom_id res chain seq x y z
N MET A 1 -9.60 18.52 -2.44
CA MET A 1 -9.11 17.25 -3.03
C MET A 1 -10.31 16.43 -3.44
N PRO A 2 -10.25 15.61 -4.50
CA PRO A 2 -11.33 14.70 -4.82
C PRO A 2 -11.51 13.70 -3.66
N THR A 3 -12.75 13.41 -3.29
CA THR A 3 -13.06 12.42 -2.27
C THR A 3 -12.60 11.04 -2.74
N MET A 4 -11.76 10.38 -1.95
CA MET A 4 -11.30 9.03 -2.23
C MET A 4 -12.28 8.00 -1.67
N THR A 5 -12.33 6.83 -2.30
CA THR A 5 -13.12 5.69 -1.81
C THR A 5 -12.43 4.38 -2.14
N ASP A 6 -12.77 3.33 -1.45
CA ASP A 6 -12.20 2.01 -1.67
C ASP A 6 -13.14 1.17 -2.55
N LEU A 7 -12.61 0.66 -3.65
CA LEU A 7 -13.24 -0.36 -4.49
C LEU A 7 -12.64 -1.72 -4.14
N VAL A 8 -13.49 -2.64 -3.70
CA VAL A 8 -13.07 -3.96 -3.19
C VAL A 8 -13.66 -5.05 -4.06
N PHE A 9 -12.79 -5.95 -4.53
CA PHE A 9 -13.17 -7.15 -5.27
C PHE A 9 -12.86 -8.40 -4.45
N ASP A 10 -13.65 -9.44 -4.59
CA ASP A 10 -13.22 -10.78 -4.23
C ASP A 10 -12.25 -11.25 -5.32
N LEU A 11 -11.14 -11.85 -4.89
CA LEU A 11 -10.03 -12.22 -5.76
C LEU A 11 -9.95 -13.74 -5.85
N ASP A 12 -10.14 -14.26 -7.06
CA ASP A 12 -9.99 -15.67 -7.36
C ASP A 12 -8.64 -15.91 -8.04
N GLY A 13 -7.87 -16.85 -7.49
CA GLY A 13 -6.52 -17.24 -7.88
C GLY A 13 -5.92 -18.13 -6.82
N GLN A 14 -4.77 -18.72 -7.06
CA GLN A 14 -4.17 -19.69 -6.13
C GLN A 14 -2.83 -19.24 -5.58
N ARG A 15 -1.95 -18.77 -6.44
CA ARG A 15 -0.56 -18.48 -6.11
C ARG A 15 -0.09 -17.21 -6.78
N LEU A 16 0.89 -16.56 -6.18
CA LEU A 16 1.54 -15.39 -6.73
C LEU A 16 3.06 -15.54 -6.62
N PRO A 17 3.83 -15.00 -7.58
CA PRO A 17 5.27 -14.95 -7.48
C PRO A 17 5.72 -13.94 -6.40
N PRO A 18 6.95 -14.01 -5.91
CA PRO A 18 7.51 -13.00 -5.00
C PRO A 18 7.47 -11.57 -5.58
N THR A 19 7.54 -11.45 -6.91
CA THR A 19 7.47 -10.19 -7.69
C THR A 19 6.04 -9.69 -7.93
N TRP A 20 5.05 -10.26 -7.27
CA TRP A 20 3.63 -9.99 -7.51
C TRP A 20 3.24 -8.51 -7.51
N ARG A 21 3.94 -7.67 -6.74
CA ARG A 21 3.65 -6.23 -6.67
C ARG A 21 3.85 -5.55 -8.02
N ASP A 22 5.03 -5.76 -8.61
CA ASP A 22 5.37 -5.19 -9.92
C ASP A 22 4.44 -5.73 -11.01
N GLU A 23 4.14 -7.01 -10.97
CA GLU A 23 3.32 -7.68 -11.98
C GLU A 23 1.83 -7.31 -11.85
N LEU A 24 1.31 -7.22 -10.61
CA LEU A 24 -0.05 -6.73 -10.37
C LEU A 24 -0.18 -5.26 -10.81
N ALA A 25 0.80 -4.43 -10.48
CA ALA A 25 0.81 -3.04 -10.91
C ALA A 25 0.83 -2.91 -12.44
N GLN A 26 1.64 -3.72 -13.14
CA GLN A 26 1.66 -3.78 -14.59
C GLN A 26 0.31 -4.22 -15.18
N ALA A 27 -0.31 -5.25 -14.59
CA ALA A 27 -1.63 -5.73 -15.01
C ALA A 27 -2.73 -4.68 -14.79
N LEU A 28 -2.67 -3.95 -13.67
CA LEU A 28 -3.58 -2.84 -13.38
C LEU A 28 -3.35 -1.64 -14.31
N GLN A 29 -2.10 -1.31 -14.63
CA GLN A 29 -1.77 -0.21 -15.54
C GLN A 29 -2.29 -0.45 -16.96
N ALA A 30 -2.30 -1.70 -17.41
CA ALA A 30 -2.93 -2.06 -18.68
C ALA A 30 -4.46 -1.85 -18.68
N ALA A 31 -5.08 -1.82 -17.50
CA ALA A 31 -6.51 -1.55 -17.32
C ALA A 31 -6.80 -0.08 -17.04
N LEU A 32 -5.82 0.68 -16.56
CA LEU A 32 -5.91 2.03 -16.04
C LEU A 32 -4.72 2.86 -16.47
N PRO A 33 -4.86 3.76 -17.44
CA PRO A 33 -3.78 4.64 -17.88
C PRO A 33 -3.21 5.53 -16.75
N GLU A 34 -4.04 5.92 -15.78
CA GLU A 34 -3.68 6.81 -14.67
C GLU A 34 -3.54 6.05 -13.33
N LEU A 35 -2.75 4.97 -13.33
CA LEU A 35 -2.52 4.16 -12.11
C LEU A 35 -1.89 4.96 -10.96
N SER A 36 -1.17 6.03 -11.24
CA SER A 36 -0.51 6.87 -10.22
C SER A 36 -1.47 7.50 -9.21
N SER A 37 -2.75 7.64 -9.56
CA SER A 37 -3.80 8.14 -8.67
C SER A 37 -4.45 7.04 -7.82
N VAL A 38 -4.08 5.77 -8.02
CA VAL A 38 -4.68 4.61 -7.37
C VAL A 38 -3.73 4.06 -6.30
N GLN A 39 -4.23 3.85 -5.10
CA GLN A 39 -3.50 3.14 -4.04
C GLN A 39 -3.95 1.68 -4.04
N VAL A 40 -3.01 0.76 -4.17
CA VAL A 40 -3.28 -0.68 -4.11
C VAL A 40 -3.05 -1.17 -2.69
N HIS A 41 -4.10 -1.62 -2.00
CA HIS A 41 -3.92 -2.18 -0.67
C HIS A 41 -3.10 -3.48 -0.72
N PRO A 42 -2.18 -3.71 0.23
CA PRO A 42 -1.37 -4.91 0.24
C PRO A 42 -2.24 -6.17 0.34
N LEU A 43 -1.92 -7.17 -0.48
CA LEU A 43 -2.56 -8.48 -0.41
C LEU A 43 -2.02 -9.24 0.80
N ARG A 44 -2.93 -9.92 1.52
CA ARG A 44 -2.54 -10.85 2.58
C ARG A 44 -2.22 -12.19 1.95
N LEU A 45 -0.95 -12.51 1.86
CA LEU A 45 -0.43 -13.72 1.24
C LEU A 45 0.25 -14.61 2.29
N VAL A 46 0.27 -15.92 2.04
CA VAL A 46 0.91 -16.91 2.92
C VAL A 46 2.12 -17.49 2.19
N PRO A 47 3.34 -17.36 2.73
CA PRO A 47 4.53 -17.95 2.13
C PRO A 47 4.41 -19.48 1.99
N SER A 48 4.81 -20.03 0.83
CA SER A 48 4.81 -21.46 0.55
C SER A 48 5.92 -21.82 -0.43
N GLY A 49 7.09 -22.17 0.08
CA GLY A 49 8.29 -22.37 -0.73
C GLY A 49 8.71 -21.07 -1.42
N GLU A 50 8.88 -21.14 -2.72
CA GLU A 50 9.24 -19.99 -3.56
C GLU A 50 8.04 -19.15 -4.01
N GLU A 51 6.81 -19.54 -3.67
CA GLU A 51 5.57 -18.88 -4.06
C GLU A 51 4.81 -18.33 -2.84
N LEU A 52 3.82 -17.51 -3.11
CA LEU A 52 2.92 -16.93 -2.12
C LEU A 52 1.50 -17.43 -2.40
N LEU A 53 0.90 -18.11 -1.43
CA LEU A 53 -0.48 -18.60 -1.56
C LEU A 53 -1.48 -17.47 -1.35
N LEU A 54 -2.48 -17.44 -2.21
CA LEU A 54 -3.63 -16.55 -2.10
C LEU A 54 -4.71 -17.24 -1.24
N PRO A 55 -5.10 -16.68 -0.09
CA PRO A 55 -6.18 -17.26 0.71
C PRO A 55 -7.51 -17.28 -0.06
N ARG A 56 -8.37 -18.26 0.20
CA ARG A 56 -9.70 -18.39 -0.43
C ARG A 56 -10.61 -17.16 -0.32
N ARG A 57 -10.36 -16.28 0.66
CA ARG A 57 -11.09 -15.03 0.88
C ARG A 57 -10.22 -13.81 0.60
N ALA A 58 -9.26 -13.96 -0.30
CA ALA A 58 -8.43 -12.85 -0.71
C ALA A 58 -9.28 -11.76 -1.36
N ARG A 59 -8.87 -10.52 -1.16
CA ARG A 59 -9.54 -9.36 -1.74
C ARG A 59 -8.51 -8.42 -2.31
N LEU A 60 -8.78 -7.95 -3.52
CA LEU A 60 -8.10 -6.78 -4.05
C LEU A 60 -8.89 -5.55 -3.62
N ARG A 61 -8.22 -4.61 -2.95
CA ARG A 61 -8.79 -3.33 -2.55
C ARG A 61 -7.98 -2.22 -3.18
N LEU A 62 -8.65 -1.36 -3.89
CA LEU A 62 -8.07 -0.22 -4.59
C LEU A 62 -8.70 1.05 -4.01
N ARG A 63 -7.87 2.00 -3.59
CA ARG A 63 -8.32 3.33 -3.16
C ARG A 63 -8.08 4.31 -4.28
N LEU A 64 -9.13 5.02 -4.68
CA LEU A 64 -9.09 5.91 -5.84
C LEU A 64 -10.10 7.04 -5.71
N PRO A 65 -9.95 8.12 -6.52
CA PRO A 65 -10.93 9.19 -6.61
C PRO A 65 -12.30 8.66 -7.02
N GLN A 66 -13.35 9.11 -6.32
CA GLN A 66 -14.71 8.59 -6.50
C GLN A 66 -15.23 8.70 -7.95
N HIS A 67 -14.78 9.70 -8.69
CA HIS A 67 -15.22 9.90 -10.08
C HIS A 67 -14.64 8.89 -11.08
N HIS A 68 -13.59 8.13 -10.70
CA HIS A 68 -12.99 7.09 -11.54
C HIS A 68 -13.53 5.68 -11.25
N ILE A 69 -14.39 5.51 -10.23
CA ILE A 69 -14.81 4.18 -9.76
C ILE A 69 -15.56 3.41 -10.83
N ASP A 70 -16.53 4.02 -11.51
CA ASP A 70 -17.37 3.30 -12.48
C ASP A 70 -16.55 2.83 -13.68
N GLU A 71 -15.69 3.69 -14.19
CA GLU A 71 -14.79 3.37 -15.29
C GLU A 71 -13.85 2.21 -14.92
N LEU A 72 -13.20 2.32 -13.75
CA LEU A 72 -12.29 1.30 -13.26
C LEU A 72 -13.00 -0.02 -13.01
N GLN A 73 -14.13 0.01 -12.31
CA GLN A 73 -14.92 -1.18 -12.04
C GLN A 73 -15.28 -1.92 -13.33
N ASN A 74 -15.80 -1.22 -14.33
CA ASN A 74 -16.17 -1.81 -15.60
C ASN A 74 -14.96 -2.37 -16.35
N SER A 75 -13.84 -1.63 -16.37
CA SER A 75 -12.61 -2.06 -17.01
C SER A 75 -12.05 -3.34 -16.37
N LEU A 76 -12.04 -3.42 -15.04
CA LEU A 76 -11.49 -4.57 -14.31
C LEU A 76 -12.42 -5.79 -14.36
N MET A 77 -13.74 -5.61 -14.35
CA MET A 77 -14.69 -6.72 -14.45
C MET A 77 -14.70 -7.37 -15.84
N ALA A 78 -14.26 -6.67 -16.86
CA ALA A 78 -14.24 -7.15 -18.24
C ALA A 78 -13.01 -8.03 -18.58
N ARG A 79 -12.05 -8.18 -17.66
CA ARG A 79 -10.78 -8.85 -17.93
C ARG A 79 -10.25 -9.65 -16.76
N GLU A 80 -9.34 -10.57 -17.08
CA GLU A 80 -8.50 -11.25 -16.09
C GLU A 80 -7.17 -10.49 -15.96
N LEU A 81 -6.63 -10.44 -14.74
CA LEU A 81 -5.32 -9.85 -14.48
C LEU A 81 -4.27 -10.96 -14.49
N ASN A 82 -3.29 -10.84 -15.37
CA ASN A 82 -2.17 -11.77 -15.42
C ASN A 82 -1.08 -11.28 -14.44
N VAL A 83 -0.79 -12.08 -13.42
CA VAL A 83 0.25 -11.80 -12.41
C VAL A 83 1.17 -13.03 -12.35
N GLY A 84 2.31 -12.94 -12.98
CA GLY A 84 3.16 -14.10 -13.24
C GLY A 84 2.50 -15.12 -14.17
N SER A 85 2.49 -16.34 -13.71
CA SER A 85 1.78 -17.45 -14.37
C SER A 85 0.31 -17.55 -13.98
N GLU A 86 -0.12 -16.77 -12.99
CA GLU A 86 -1.48 -16.83 -12.45
C GLU A 86 -2.41 -15.86 -13.19
N ARG A 87 -3.66 -16.30 -13.35
CA ARG A 87 -4.75 -15.48 -13.86
C ARG A 87 -5.70 -15.17 -12.73
N LEU A 88 -5.71 -13.91 -12.31
CA LEU A 88 -6.58 -13.44 -11.25
C LEU A 88 -7.90 -12.95 -11.84
N ARG A 89 -9.01 -13.50 -11.32
CA ARG A 89 -10.35 -13.05 -11.66
C ARG A 89 -10.89 -12.19 -10.53
N LEU A 90 -11.44 -11.03 -10.89
CA LEU A 90 -12.07 -10.11 -9.97
C LEU A 90 -13.59 -10.27 -10.03
N THR A 91 -14.21 -10.44 -8.85
CA THR A 91 -15.67 -10.63 -8.74
C THR A 91 -16.25 -9.81 -7.61
N HIS A 92 -17.56 -9.63 -7.59
CA HIS A 92 -18.34 -8.98 -6.52
C HIS A 92 -17.79 -7.61 -6.11
N PRO A 93 -17.74 -6.63 -7.02
CA PRO A 93 -17.26 -5.28 -6.70
C PRO A 93 -18.12 -4.65 -5.62
N ARG A 94 -17.46 -4.01 -4.65
CA ARG A 94 -18.11 -3.30 -3.54
C ARG A 94 -17.39 -2.00 -3.28
N ARG A 95 -18.12 -0.92 -3.10
CA ARG A 95 -17.58 0.37 -2.68
C ARG A 95 -17.62 0.48 -1.17
N ARG A 96 -16.58 1.05 -0.60
CA ARG A 96 -16.49 1.32 0.83
C ARG A 96 -15.97 2.72 1.06
N PRO A 97 -16.60 3.50 1.94
CA PRO A 97 -16.02 4.76 2.39
C PRO A 97 -14.71 4.49 3.13
N ILE A 98 -13.89 5.52 3.25
CA ILE A 98 -12.69 5.48 4.09
C ILE A 98 -13.13 5.74 5.53
N ASP A 99 -12.88 4.78 6.40
CA ASP A 99 -13.13 4.94 7.84
C ASP A 99 -11.96 5.69 8.49
N THR A 100 -12.27 6.68 9.33
CA THR A 100 -11.25 7.37 10.12
C THR A 100 -10.94 6.59 11.39
N ALA A 101 -9.68 6.66 11.84
CA ALA A 101 -9.25 6.04 13.08
C ALA A 101 -8.14 6.89 13.72
N PRO A 102 -8.03 6.92 15.07
CA PRO A 102 -6.96 7.65 15.75
C PRO A 102 -5.58 7.00 15.54
N THR A 103 -5.55 5.77 15.07
CA THR A 103 -4.32 5.05 14.76
C THR A 103 -4.40 4.47 13.37
N LEU A 104 -3.41 4.78 12.53
CA LEU A 104 -3.23 4.22 11.20
C LEU A 104 -1.96 3.39 11.15
N HIS A 105 -1.94 2.40 10.27
CA HIS A 105 -0.73 1.64 10.00
C HIS A 105 -0.56 1.35 8.50
N THR A 106 0.67 1.09 8.13
CA THR A 106 1.01 0.48 6.83
C THR A 106 1.97 -0.69 7.07
N ASP A 107 1.78 -1.77 6.33
CA ASP A 107 2.63 -2.96 6.45
C ASP A 107 4.05 -2.70 5.97
N ILE A 108 4.20 -1.84 4.98
CA ILE A 108 5.49 -1.43 4.40
C ILE A 108 5.34 -0.04 3.81
N LEU A 109 6.13 0.90 4.31
CA LEU A 109 6.37 2.19 3.70
C LEU A 109 7.80 2.19 3.15
N VAL A 110 7.96 2.68 1.95
CA VAL A 110 9.25 2.89 1.29
C VAL A 110 9.41 4.38 1.03
N LEU A 111 10.56 4.91 1.44
CA LEU A 111 11.02 6.25 1.11
C LEU A 111 12.33 6.10 0.32
N ASP A 112 12.60 7.05 -0.57
CA ASP A 112 13.76 6.97 -1.47
C ASP A 112 15.05 7.37 -0.72
N ILE A 113 15.55 6.44 0.08
CA ILE A 113 16.78 6.61 0.84
C ILE A 113 17.95 6.16 -0.03
N ALA A 114 18.89 7.06 -0.27
CA ALA A 114 20.14 6.69 -0.94
C ALA A 114 20.95 5.74 -0.03
N THR A 115 21.20 4.53 -0.53
CA THR A 115 21.96 3.50 0.17
C THR A 115 22.98 2.87 -0.78
N ASP A 116 24.12 2.45 -0.22
CA ASP A 116 25.19 1.80 -0.99
C ASP A 116 24.87 0.35 -1.37
N GLY A 117 23.85 -0.26 -0.75
CA GLY A 117 23.45 -1.63 -1.01
C GLY A 117 22.40 -2.14 -0.01
N PRO A 118 21.92 -3.38 -0.20
CA PRO A 118 20.92 -3.98 0.69
C PRO A 118 21.42 -4.20 2.11
N ASP A 119 22.76 -4.27 2.29
CA ASP A 119 23.45 -4.51 3.57
C ASP A 119 23.91 -3.19 4.23
N THR A 120 23.40 -2.03 3.78
CA THR A 120 23.68 -0.74 4.42
C THR A 120 23.33 -0.80 5.91
N ASP A 121 24.12 -0.10 6.74
CA ASP A 121 23.92 -0.08 8.20
C ASP A 121 22.48 0.23 8.58
N ALA A 122 21.87 -0.67 9.34
CA ALA A 122 20.45 -0.63 9.68
C ALA A 122 20.09 0.62 10.49
N SER A 123 20.99 1.09 11.38
CA SER A 123 20.74 2.27 12.22
C SER A 123 20.76 3.54 11.38
N TYR A 124 21.64 3.59 10.38
CA TYR A 124 21.68 4.72 9.43
C TYR A 124 20.39 4.77 8.61
N VAL A 125 19.96 3.62 8.05
CA VAL A 125 18.74 3.52 7.24
C VAL A 125 17.50 3.91 8.06
N GLU A 126 17.40 3.44 9.31
CA GLU A 126 16.28 3.75 10.21
C GLU A 126 16.23 5.25 10.56
N ALA A 127 17.37 5.86 10.91
CA ALA A 127 17.44 7.29 11.24
C ALA A 127 17.06 8.17 10.04
N MET A 128 17.57 7.84 8.85
CA MET A 128 17.23 8.55 7.62
C MET A 128 15.75 8.39 7.28
N PHE A 129 15.22 7.17 7.44
CA PHE A 129 13.81 6.88 7.18
C PHE A 129 12.90 7.69 8.11
N GLU A 130 13.17 7.72 9.41
CA GLU A 130 12.38 8.49 10.37
C GLU A 130 12.40 9.98 10.05
N ALA A 131 13.56 10.55 9.75
CA ALA A 131 13.69 11.96 9.39
C ALA A 131 12.87 12.30 8.11
N MET A 132 12.95 11.48 7.07
CA MET A 132 12.19 11.66 5.85
C MET A 132 10.69 11.49 6.06
N LEU A 133 10.29 10.52 6.88
CA LEU A 133 8.88 10.29 7.22
C LEU A 133 8.29 11.50 7.95
N ARG A 134 9.01 12.05 8.94
CA ARG A 134 8.56 13.26 9.64
C ARG A 134 8.44 14.45 8.69
N ALA A 135 9.40 14.66 7.82
CA ALA A 135 9.32 15.72 6.82
C ALA A 135 8.11 15.55 5.88
N GLU A 136 7.79 14.33 5.47
CA GLU A 136 6.61 14.04 4.64
C GLU A 136 5.30 14.29 5.41
N LEU A 137 5.21 13.89 6.68
CA LEU A 137 4.06 14.13 7.52
C LEU A 137 3.79 15.64 7.72
N VAL A 138 4.83 16.41 8.03
CA VAL A 138 4.76 17.88 8.17
C VAL A 138 4.31 18.55 6.86
N ALA A 139 4.77 18.05 5.72
CA ALA A 139 4.33 18.54 4.41
C ALA A 139 2.84 18.27 4.10
N ILE A 140 2.26 17.25 4.75
CA ILE A 140 0.81 16.96 4.65
C ILE A 140 0.01 17.85 5.59
N ASP A 141 0.45 17.97 6.84
CA ASP A 141 -0.15 18.80 7.87
C ASP A 141 0.92 19.14 8.92
N PRO A 142 1.27 20.42 9.13
CA PRO A 142 2.25 20.82 10.14
C PRO A 142 1.97 20.32 11.55
N MET A 143 0.71 20.04 11.87
CA MET A 143 0.30 19.48 13.18
C MET A 143 0.68 17.99 13.35
N LEU A 144 1.27 17.36 12.32
CA LEU A 144 1.75 15.98 12.39
C LEU A 144 3.24 15.87 12.81
N ASP A 145 3.91 16.97 13.12
CA ASP A 145 5.33 16.97 13.51
C ASP A 145 5.61 16.10 14.74
N ASP A 146 4.79 16.24 15.77
CA ASP A 146 4.97 15.56 17.06
C ASP A 146 4.10 14.31 17.23
N VAL A 147 3.44 13.81 16.17
CA VAL A 147 2.60 12.60 16.33
C VAL A 147 3.47 11.39 16.72
N PRO A 148 2.99 10.55 17.66
CA PRO A 148 3.71 9.34 18.02
C PRO A 148 3.82 8.39 16.84
N LEU A 149 5.05 7.94 16.56
CA LEU A 149 5.39 7.00 15.49
C LEU A 149 5.99 5.73 16.09
N ILE A 150 5.62 4.59 15.52
CA ILE A 150 6.28 3.32 15.79
C ILE A 150 6.78 2.77 14.44
N LEU A 151 8.09 2.54 14.36
CA LEU A 151 8.71 1.87 13.24
C LEU A 151 8.90 0.40 13.58
N GLY A 152 8.50 -0.49 12.67
CA GLY A 152 8.83 -1.90 12.78
C GLY A 152 10.21 -2.21 12.21
N LYS A 153 10.58 -3.48 12.19
CA LYS A 153 11.87 -3.93 11.65
C LYS A 153 11.95 -3.66 10.14
N ALA A 154 13.07 -3.09 9.71
CA ALA A 154 13.40 -2.88 8.29
C ALA A 154 13.31 -4.18 7.48
N ARG A 155 12.85 -4.06 6.23
CA ARG A 155 12.78 -5.14 5.26
C ARG A 155 13.35 -4.66 3.93
N VAL A 156 14.07 -5.55 3.26
CA VAL A 156 14.50 -5.31 1.87
C VAL A 156 13.38 -5.76 0.93
N ILE A 157 12.93 -4.86 0.08
CA ILE A 157 11.86 -5.09 -0.89
C ILE A 157 12.47 -5.13 -2.28
N GLN A 158 12.48 -6.29 -2.89
CA GLN A 158 12.90 -6.43 -4.28
C GLN A 158 11.79 -5.92 -5.21
N THR A 159 12.17 -5.10 -6.17
CA THR A 159 11.24 -4.50 -7.13
C THR A 159 11.97 -4.02 -8.38
N ARG A 160 11.28 -4.08 -9.51
CA ARG A 160 11.76 -3.52 -10.79
C ARG A 160 11.60 -2.00 -10.86
N ALA A 161 10.77 -1.43 -9.99
CA ALA A 161 10.56 0.02 -9.94
C ALA A 161 11.73 0.78 -9.29
N SER A 162 12.61 0.09 -8.56
CA SER A 162 13.84 0.67 -8.02
C SER A 162 14.97 0.62 -9.03
N PRO A 163 15.75 1.73 -9.20
CA PRO A 163 16.93 1.73 -10.05
C PRO A 163 18.01 0.71 -9.62
N CYS A 164 18.11 0.43 -8.32
CA CYS A 164 19.06 -0.55 -7.76
C CYS A 164 18.43 -1.95 -7.54
N GLY A 165 17.18 -2.16 -7.95
CA GLY A 165 16.48 -3.45 -7.83
C GLY A 165 15.89 -3.76 -6.45
N PHE A 166 16.09 -2.89 -5.46
CA PHE A 166 15.54 -3.06 -4.12
C PHE A 166 15.23 -1.71 -3.44
N TRP A 167 14.47 -1.76 -2.34
CA TRP A 167 14.27 -0.67 -1.40
C TRP A 167 14.33 -1.18 0.04
N HIS A 168 14.70 -0.30 0.95
CA HIS A 168 14.45 -0.50 2.37
C HIS A 168 13.05 0.01 2.72
N GLY A 169 12.24 -0.86 3.33
CA GLY A 169 10.89 -0.52 3.74
C GLY A 169 10.65 -0.84 5.21
N PHE A 170 9.77 -0.06 5.84
CA PHE A 170 9.44 -0.20 7.25
C PHE A 170 7.93 -0.34 7.43
N PRO A 171 7.47 -1.24 8.32
CA PRO A 171 6.13 -1.10 8.90
C PRO A 171 6.06 0.17 9.73
N VAL A 172 4.98 0.92 9.58
CA VAL A 172 4.79 2.19 10.30
C VAL A 172 3.43 2.20 10.96
N VAL A 173 3.37 2.66 12.21
CA VAL A 173 2.14 2.96 12.94
C VAL A 173 2.18 4.42 13.36
N ILE A 174 1.09 5.15 13.12
CA ILE A 174 0.93 6.57 13.46
C ILE A 174 -0.24 6.66 14.42
N HIS A 175 -0.01 7.25 15.59
CA HIS A 175 -1.02 7.37 16.66
C HIS A 175 -1.54 8.78 16.82
N ASP A 176 -2.59 8.92 17.65
CA ASP A 176 -3.16 10.18 18.13
C ASP A 176 -3.64 11.12 17.02
N LEU A 177 -4.13 10.55 15.93
CA LEU A 177 -4.64 11.29 14.80
C LEU A 177 -6.06 11.81 15.05
N THR A 178 -6.30 13.05 14.69
CA THR A 178 -7.67 13.57 14.53
C THR A 178 -8.36 12.93 13.33
N PRO A 179 -9.71 12.91 13.25
CA PRO A 179 -10.42 12.37 12.09
C PRO A 179 -9.99 12.99 10.75
N ASN A 180 -9.72 14.31 10.73
CA ASN A 180 -9.28 15.00 9.52
C ASN A 180 -7.86 14.59 9.10
N GLN A 181 -6.93 14.45 10.05
CA GLN A 181 -5.58 13.97 9.77
C GLN A 181 -5.60 12.53 9.27
N SER A 182 -6.39 11.67 9.93
CA SER A 182 -6.59 10.29 9.53
C SER A 182 -7.09 10.18 8.08
N LEU A 183 -8.09 10.98 7.72
CA LEU A 183 -8.63 11.00 6.36
C LEU A 183 -7.59 11.48 5.34
N ARG A 184 -6.94 12.62 5.58
CA ARG A 184 -5.92 13.19 4.69
C ARG A 184 -4.76 12.22 4.44
N LEU A 185 -4.26 11.60 5.51
CA LEU A 185 -3.17 10.61 5.41
C LEU A 185 -3.60 9.39 4.60
N GLN A 186 -4.81 8.89 4.80
CA GLN A 186 -5.32 7.77 4.04
C GLN A 186 -5.59 8.12 2.56
N GLU A 187 -6.12 9.30 2.28
CA GLU A 187 -6.39 9.76 0.91
C GLU A 187 -5.12 9.98 0.10
N ARG A 188 -4.07 10.49 0.73
CA ARG A 188 -2.79 10.75 0.07
C ARG A 188 -1.92 9.48 -0.02
N GLY A 189 -1.90 8.64 1.02
CA GLY A 189 -0.86 7.64 1.25
C GLY A 189 0.46 8.30 1.65
N LEU A 190 1.49 7.49 1.87
CA LEU A 190 2.86 7.92 2.16
C LEU A 190 3.83 7.32 1.15
N GLY A 191 4.92 8.04 0.88
CA GLY A 191 5.93 7.65 -0.11
C GLY A 191 5.43 7.79 -1.55
N ALA A 192 6.24 7.34 -2.49
CA ALA A 192 6.02 7.55 -3.93
C ALA A 192 5.32 6.37 -4.63
N TRP A 193 5.06 5.25 -3.93
CA TRP A 193 4.63 4.01 -4.56
C TRP A 193 3.36 3.36 -3.98
N PRO A 194 2.28 4.12 -3.67
CA PRO A 194 1.02 3.53 -3.18
C PRO A 194 0.36 2.58 -4.21
N TRP A 195 0.63 2.78 -5.48
CA TRP A 195 0.17 1.93 -6.59
C TRP A 195 0.85 0.54 -6.62
N LEU A 196 2.01 0.37 -5.94
CA LEU A 196 2.66 -0.92 -5.67
C LEU A 196 2.21 -1.56 -4.33
N GLY A 197 1.28 -0.94 -3.63
CA GLY A 197 0.86 -1.38 -2.30
C GLY A 197 1.87 -1.04 -1.20
N LEU A 198 2.64 0.03 -1.40
CA LEU A 198 3.63 0.54 -0.45
C LEU A 198 3.16 1.90 0.09
N GLY A 199 3.16 2.08 1.42
CA GLY A 199 2.73 3.32 2.04
C GLY A 199 1.21 3.56 2.07
N VAL A 200 0.40 2.55 1.78
CA VAL A 200 -1.07 2.63 1.91
C VAL A 200 -1.46 2.52 3.37
N LEU A 201 -2.03 3.59 3.90
CA LEU A 201 -2.45 3.67 5.30
C LEU A 201 -3.86 3.13 5.50
N VAL A 202 -4.02 2.32 6.55
CA VAL A 202 -5.32 1.76 6.94
C VAL A 202 -5.54 1.87 8.46
N PRO A 203 -6.80 1.91 8.93
CA PRO A 203 -7.10 1.88 10.34
C PRO A 203 -6.44 0.69 11.06
N HIS A 204 -5.71 0.98 12.13
CA HIS A 204 -5.20 -0.05 13.03
C HIS A 204 -6.31 -0.47 13.98
N LYS A 205 -6.60 -1.77 14.06
CA LYS A 205 -7.54 -2.27 15.05
C LYS A 205 -6.89 -2.16 16.45
N THR A 206 -7.25 -1.15 17.19
CA THR A 206 -6.95 -1.10 18.62
C THR A 206 -7.77 -2.20 19.29
N ILE A 207 -7.12 -3.15 19.94
CA ILE A 207 -7.82 -4.08 20.84
C ILE A 207 -8.15 -3.26 22.09
N THR A 208 -9.31 -2.62 22.08
CA THR A 208 -9.89 -1.99 23.27
C THR A 208 -10.58 -3.10 24.05
N GLY A 209 -9.98 -3.51 25.17
CA GLY A 209 -10.61 -4.39 26.15
C GLY A 209 -9.75 -5.60 26.52
N LEU A 210 -8.97 -5.46 27.54
CA LEU A 210 -8.73 -6.47 28.56
C LEU A 210 -9.35 -5.95 29.85
#